data_b92da5aa3d0142dbf5f89958995e9518
#
_entry.id   b92da5aa3d0142dbf5f89958995e9518
#
_cell.length_a   1.000
_cell.length_b   1.000
_cell.length_c   1.000
_cell.angle_alpha   90.00
_cell.angle_beta   90.00
_cell.angle_gamma   90.00
#
_symmetry.space_group_name_H-M   'P 1'
#
loop_
_entity.id
_entity.type
_entity.pdbx_description
1 polymer ?
#
loop_
_entity_poly.entity_id
_entity_poly.type
_entity_poly.pdbx_seq_one_letter_code
_entity_poly.pdbx_strand_id
1 'polypeptide(L)'
;MDAFAESPLYQKYADSAVNYSSLVERQGIKYQVNSNTPFSGNYIMYVDDNPFCIEEAGSFRNGKLHGPLEGYEGCGVAYSYKTNYRYGLENGKYQQFADGYLEMEGNVVDDEVDGEWNGYEYGYKIWTEYNDNGNLLYYLEYSYHENGQLATKETFNAEEQLNGISETYHQNGQLASKINYRDGAIMRVLEKYDFNGNPLN
;
A
#
# COMPACT_ATOMS: atom_id res chain seq x y z
N MET A 1 18.99 -21.22 -6.48
CA MET A 1 18.77 -20.07 -7.38
C MET A 1 18.64 -18.88 -6.44
N ASP A 2 19.59 -17.96 -6.52
CA ASP A 2 19.66 -16.84 -5.58
C ASP A 2 18.44 -15.93 -5.78
N ALA A 3 17.56 -15.85 -4.78
CA ALA A 3 16.37 -15.00 -4.78
C ALA A 3 16.69 -13.50 -5.01
N PHE A 4 17.95 -13.09 -4.77
CA PHE A 4 18.49 -11.77 -5.05
C PHE A 4 18.52 -11.39 -6.54
N ALA A 5 18.45 -12.37 -7.46
CA ALA A 5 18.51 -12.11 -8.90
C ALA A 5 17.23 -11.44 -9.46
N GLU A 6 16.16 -11.35 -8.67
CA GLU A 6 14.86 -10.87 -9.16
C GLU A 6 14.47 -9.46 -8.70
N SER A 7 15.17 -8.86 -7.71
CA SER A 7 14.89 -7.47 -7.32
C SER A 7 15.39 -6.48 -8.38
N PRO A 8 14.50 -5.71 -9.05
CA PRO A 8 14.91 -4.72 -10.05
C PRO A 8 15.82 -3.62 -9.51
N LEU A 9 15.63 -3.18 -8.26
CA LEU A 9 16.48 -2.16 -7.66
C LEU A 9 17.84 -2.72 -7.24
N TYR A 10 17.88 -3.90 -6.66
CA TYR A 10 19.14 -4.54 -6.30
C TYR A 10 20.04 -4.72 -7.55
N GLN A 11 19.52 -5.31 -8.62
CA GLN A 11 20.25 -5.49 -9.86
C GLN A 11 20.71 -4.15 -10.44
N LYS A 12 19.86 -3.12 -10.36
CA LYS A 12 20.17 -1.77 -10.84
C LYS A 12 21.26 -1.09 -10.01
N TYR A 13 21.33 -1.37 -8.70
CA TYR A 13 22.20 -0.64 -7.76
C TYR A 13 23.43 -1.42 -7.31
N ALA A 14 23.46 -2.75 -7.48
CA ALA A 14 24.52 -3.63 -6.98
C ALA A 14 25.94 -3.16 -7.31
N ASP A 15 26.16 -2.63 -8.52
CA ASP A 15 27.47 -2.17 -8.98
C ASP A 15 27.82 -0.73 -8.54
N SER A 16 26.86 0.05 -8.05
CA SER A 16 27.02 1.49 -7.80
C SER A 16 26.60 1.95 -6.41
N ALA A 17 25.92 1.09 -5.66
CA ALA A 17 25.44 1.44 -4.34
C ALA A 17 26.55 1.39 -3.29
N VAL A 18 26.45 2.30 -2.31
CA VAL A 18 27.23 2.20 -1.09
C VAL A 18 26.48 1.37 -0.04
N ASN A 19 27.21 0.73 0.88
CA ASN A 19 26.59 0.16 2.06
C ASN A 19 26.05 1.29 2.94
N TYR A 20 24.79 1.19 3.38
CA TYR A 20 24.14 2.18 4.25
C TYR A 20 24.92 2.45 5.54
N SER A 21 25.60 1.43 6.11
CA SER A 21 26.46 1.58 7.29
C SER A 21 27.66 2.52 7.07
N SER A 22 28.03 2.81 5.80
CA SER A 22 29.05 3.79 5.44
C SER A 22 28.55 5.25 5.43
N LEU A 23 27.24 5.46 5.66
CA LEU A 23 26.62 6.78 5.73
C LEU A 23 26.45 7.23 7.18
N VAL A 24 26.64 8.52 7.41
CA VAL A 24 26.41 9.18 8.70
C VAL A 24 25.38 10.29 8.54
N GLU A 25 24.54 10.47 9.55
CA GLU A 25 23.54 11.53 9.55
C GLU A 25 24.01 12.73 10.37
N ARG A 26 23.79 13.93 9.85
CA ARG A 26 24.02 15.19 10.54
C ARG A 26 22.83 16.12 10.23
N GLN A 27 22.06 16.47 11.27
CA GLN A 27 20.89 17.36 11.14
C GLN A 27 19.88 16.90 10.06
N GLY A 28 19.57 15.59 10.01
CA GLY A 28 18.63 15.02 9.04
C GLY A 28 19.16 14.90 7.60
N ILE A 29 20.47 15.09 7.39
CA ILE A 29 21.13 14.98 6.09
C ILE A 29 22.17 13.86 6.15
N LYS A 30 22.15 12.97 5.16
CA LYS A 30 23.12 11.86 5.02
C LYS A 30 24.39 12.29 4.30
N TYR A 31 25.53 11.82 4.80
CA TYR A 31 26.86 12.05 4.27
C TYR A 31 27.61 10.72 4.24
N GLN A 32 28.56 10.54 3.35
CA GLN A 32 29.58 9.50 3.52
C GLN A 32 30.49 9.84 4.72
N VAL A 33 31.01 8.81 5.39
CA VAL A 33 32.01 8.98 6.46
C VAL A 33 33.16 9.82 5.93
N ASN A 34 33.63 10.82 6.73
CA ASN A 34 34.67 11.78 6.39
C ASN A 34 34.36 12.75 5.22
N SER A 35 33.10 12.83 4.74
CA SER A 35 32.66 13.83 3.74
C SER A 35 31.93 14.98 4.42
N ASN A 36 32.12 16.18 3.88
CA ASN A 36 31.28 17.36 4.21
C ASN A 36 30.26 17.69 3.08
N THR A 37 30.28 16.93 1.98
CA THR A 37 29.29 17.06 0.92
C THR A 37 28.14 16.10 1.18
N PRO A 38 26.88 16.58 1.18
CA PRO A 38 25.71 15.70 1.30
C PRO A 38 25.74 14.57 0.27
N PHE A 39 25.40 13.36 0.71
CA PHE A 39 25.45 12.19 -0.16
C PHE A 39 24.38 12.26 -1.25
N SER A 40 24.79 11.93 -2.46
CA SER A 40 23.88 11.68 -3.60
C SER A 40 24.32 10.40 -4.30
N GLY A 41 23.44 9.42 -4.36
CA GLY A 41 23.75 8.11 -4.94
C GLY A 41 22.85 7.02 -4.39
N ASN A 42 23.07 5.81 -4.85
CA ASN A 42 22.34 4.64 -4.42
C ASN A 42 22.95 4.04 -3.16
N TYR A 43 22.12 3.39 -2.35
CA TYR A 43 22.57 2.63 -1.20
C TYR A 43 21.84 1.28 -1.12
N ILE A 44 22.48 0.35 -0.41
CA ILE A 44 21.89 -0.91 0.02
C ILE A 44 22.14 -1.03 1.52
N MET A 45 21.09 -1.38 2.25
CA MET A 45 21.17 -1.73 3.67
C MET A 45 21.09 -3.23 3.82
N TYR A 46 21.95 -3.76 4.66
CA TYR A 46 22.05 -5.19 4.94
C TYR A 46 21.69 -5.45 6.41
N VAL A 47 20.99 -6.55 6.67
CA VAL A 47 20.74 -7.02 8.04
C VAL A 47 22.09 -7.39 8.68
N ASP A 48 22.40 -6.79 9.83
CA ASP A 48 23.65 -7.04 10.59
C ASP A 48 24.93 -6.98 9.74
N ASP A 49 24.97 -6.06 8.75
CA ASP A 49 26.07 -5.93 7.77
C ASP A 49 26.37 -7.23 6.96
N ASN A 50 25.46 -8.19 6.94
CA ASN A 50 25.61 -9.41 6.15
C ASN A 50 25.29 -9.14 4.67
N PRO A 51 26.28 -9.15 3.76
CA PRO A 51 26.09 -8.80 2.35
C PRO A 51 25.18 -9.77 1.57
N PHE A 52 24.82 -10.90 2.19
CA PHE A 52 23.86 -11.86 1.63
C PHE A 52 22.44 -11.67 2.17
N CYS A 53 22.21 -10.65 3.00
CA CYS A 53 20.92 -10.41 3.64
C CYS A 53 20.50 -8.94 3.45
N ILE A 54 19.83 -8.65 2.33
CA ILE A 54 19.37 -7.31 2.01
C ILE A 54 18.13 -7.00 2.84
N GLU A 55 18.09 -5.82 3.42
CA GLU A 55 16.97 -5.25 4.15
C GLU A 55 16.28 -4.14 3.37
N GLU A 56 17.05 -3.27 2.70
CA GLU A 56 16.50 -2.12 1.98
C GLU A 56 17.43 -1.69 0.84
N ALA A 57 16.87 -1.15 -0.23
CA ALA A 57 17.60 -0.51 -1.31
C ALA A 57 16.90 0.78 -1.75
N GLY A 58 17.68 1.84 -1.92
CA GLY A 58 17.15 3.14 -2.30
C GLY A 58 18.21 4.12 -2.78
N SER A 59 17.83 5.39 -2.83
CA SER A 59 18.76 6.44 -3.25
C SER A 59 18.56 7.74 -2.46
N PHE A 60 19.66 8.50 -2.39
CA PHE A 60 19.70 9.85 -1.82
C PHE A 60 20.03 10.89 -2.88
N ARG A 61 19.48 12.07 -2.69
CA ARG A 61 19.86 13.28 -3.43
C ARG A 61 20.06 14.42 -2.45
N ASN A 62 21.30 14.96 -2.43
CA ASN A 62 21.70 15.99 -1.46
C ASN A 62 21.42 15.57 0.00
N GLY A 63 21.69 14.30 0.34
CA GLY A 63 21.52 13.73 1.66
C GLY A 63 20.09 13.43 2.11
N LYS A 64 19.09 13.60 1.24
CA LYS A 64 17.70 13.24 1.48
C LYS A 64 17.24 12.11 0.58
N LEU A 65 16.41 11.22 1.07
CA LEU A 65 15.80 10.15 0.25
C LEU A 65 15.15 10.75 -1.00
N HIS A 66 15.38 10.13 -2.16
CA HIS A 66 14.87 10.61 -3.43
C HIS A 66 14.83 9.49 -4.47
N GLY A 67 13.66 9.25 -5.06
CA GLY A 67 13.41 8.15 -5.98
C GLY A 67 12.81 6.93 -5.30
N PRO A 68 12.79 5.77 -5.98
CA PRO A 68 12.20 4.55 -5.43
C PRO A 68 12.99 4.02 -4.24
N LEU A 69 12.24 3.45 -3.30
CA LEU A 69 12.72 2.75 -2.12
C LEU A 69 12.02 1.40 -2.04
N GLU A 70 12.78 0.34 -1.82
CA GLU A 70 12.27 -1.02 -1.64
C GLU A 70 12.81 -1.61 -0.35
N GLY A 71 11.91 -2.09 0.52
CA GLY A 71 12.24 -2.89 1.68
C GLY A 71 12.02 -4.37 1.40
N TYR A 72 12.75 -5.22 2.11
CA TYR A 72 12.73 -6.66 1.90
C TYR A 72 12.60 -7.40 3.23
N GLU A 73 12.01 -8.59 3.17
CA GLU A 73 11.98 -9.57 4.25
C GLU A 73 12.70 -10.85 3.83
N GLY A 74 13.03 -11.71 4.79
CA GLY A 74 13.70 -12.99 4.52
C GLY A 74 15.03 -12.84 3.80
N CYS A 75 15.81 -11.80 4.09
CA CYS A 75 17.08 -11.51 3.43
C CYS A 75 16.96 -11.27 1.91
N GLY A 76 15.94 -10.52 1.50
CA GLY A 76 15.71 -10.17 0.10
C GLY A 76 14.91 -11.22 -0.69
N VAL A 77 14.31 -12.20 -0.01
CA VAL A 77 13.50 -13.24 -0.64
C VAL A 77 12.17 -12.68 -1.13
N ALA A 78 11.57 -11.76 -0.36
CA ALA A 78 10.32 -11.10 -0.71
C ALA A 78 10.38 -9.60 -0.41
N TYR A 79 9.49 -8.84 -1.02
CA TYR A 79 9.30 -7.44 -0.64
C TYR A 79 8.54 -7.34 0.68
N SER A 80 8.94 -6.40 1.54
CA SER A 80 8.13 -5.93 2.66
C SER A 80 7.35 -4.66 2.29
N TYR A 81 7.98 -3.76 1.54
CA TYR A 81 7.31 -2.57 1.00
C TYR A 81 8.00 -2.03 -0.26
N LYS A 82 7.25 -1.20 -1.00
CA LYS A 82 7.75 -0.38 -2.11
C LYS A 82 7.14 1.00 -2.00
N THR A 83 7.97 2.01 -2.16
CA THR A 83 7.51 3.40 -2.14
C THR A 83 8.42 4.30 -2.96
N ASN A 84 8.13 5.60 -3.00
CA ASN A 84 8.96 6.61 -3.63
C ASN A 84 9.12 7.82 -2.73
N TYR A 85 10.27 8.46 -2.83
CA TYR A 85 10.60 9.68 -2.10
C TYR A 85 10.93 10.84 -3.03
N ARG A 86 10.60 12.05 -2.60
CA ARG A 86 10.98 13.29 -3.24
C ARG A 86 11.52 14.27 -2.21
N TYR A 87 12.86 14.42 -2.18
CA TYR A 87 13.59 15.30 -1.26
C TYR A 87 13.32 15.02 0.23
N GLY A 88 13.20 13.75 0.59
CA GLY A 88 13.03 13.27 1.96
C GLY A 88 11.59 13.12 2.41
N LEU A 89 10.61 13.47 1.56
CA LEU A 89 9.18 13.22 1.80
C LEU A 89 8.72 12.04 0.94
N GLU A 90 7.90 11.18 1.50
CA GLU A 90 7.27 10.09 0.77
C GLU A 90 6.30 10.68 -0.26
N ASN A 91 6.39 10.22 -1.52
CA ASN A 91 5.64 10.83 -2.61
C ASN A 91 5.46 9.87 -3.77
N GLY A 92 4.26 9.44 -4.04
CA GLY A 92 3.91 8.49 -5.09
C GLY A 92 3.26 7.23 -4.56
N LYS A 93 3.33 6.15 -5.34
CA LYS A 93 2.71 4.88 -4.98
C LYS A 93 3.42 4.23 -3.81
N TYR A 94 2.64 3.81 -2.82
CA TYR A 94 3.03 2.95 -1.71
C TYR A 94 2.44 1.55 -1.89
N GLN A 95 3.20 0.52 -1.53
CA GLN A 95 2.75 -0.87 -1.47
C GLN A 95 3.39 -1.56 -0.28
N GLN A 96 2.60 -2.29 0.49
CA GLN A 96 3.06 -3.13 1.59
C GLN A 96 2.74 -4.58 1.28
N PHE A 97 3.67 -5.46 1.67
CA PHE A 97 3.56 -6.90 1.45
C PHE A 97 3.83 -7.65 2.76
N ALA A 98 3.19 -8.80 2.93
CA ALA A 98 3.56 -9.80 3.95
C ALA A 98 3.54 -11.19 3.31
N ASP A 99 4.53 -12.01 3.63
CA ASP A 99 4.70 -13.35 3.07
C ASP A 99 4.62 -13.39 1.54
N GLY A 100 5.05 -12.30 0.87
CA GLY A 100 5.01 -12.14 -0.59
C GLY A 100 3.65 -11.76 -1.17
N TYR A 101 2.62 -11.56 -0.35
CA TYR A 101 1.30 -11.11 -0.77
C TYR A 101 1.13 -9.61 -0.55
N LEU A 102 0.48 -8.93 -1.49
CA LEU A 102 0.11 -7.52 -1.32
C LEU A 102 -0.95 -7.42 -0.21
N GLU A 103 -0.65 -6.65 0.83
CA GLU A 103 -1.58 -6.35 1.94
C GLU A 103 -2.25 -4.99 1.78
N MET A 104 -1.49 -4.01 1.27
CA MET A 104 -1.99 -2.64 1.18
C MET A 104 -1.32 -1.91 0.02
N GLU A 105 -2.08 -1.05 -0.66
CA GLU A 105 -1.52 -0.11 -1.62
C GLU A 105 -2.33 1.18 -1.68
N GLY A 106 -1.65 2.26 -2.01
CA GLY A 106 -2.26 3.57 -2.18
C GLY A 106 -1.29 4.59 -2.73
N ASN A 107 -1.63 5.85 -2.57
CA ASN A 107 -0.80 6.97 -2.98
C ASN A 107 -0.48 7.87 -1.78
N VAL A 108 0.74 8.39 -1.73
CA VAL A 108 1.21 9.33 -0.72
C VAL A 108 1.65 10.62 -1.41
N VAL A 109 1.32 11.76 -0.85
CA VAL A 109 1.77 13.07 -1.31
C VAL A 109 2.35 13.83 -0.13
N ASP A 110 3.66 14.06 -0.18
CA ASP A 110 4.43 14.79 0.83
C ASP A 110 4.18 14.27 2.28
N ASP A 111 4.32 12.93 2.47
CA ASP A 111 4.12 12.11 3.68
C ASP A 111 2.65 11.93 4.11
N GLU A 112 1.67 12.46 3.38
CA GLU A 112 0.25 12.31 3.70
C GLU A 112 -0.42 11.35 2.73
N VAL A 113 -1.31 10.47 3.24
CA VAL A 113 -2.12 9.59 2.38
C VAL A 113 -3.06 10.43 1.52
N ASP A 114 -3.16 10.11 0.23
CA ASP A 114 -3.97 10.87 -0.71
C ASP A 114 -4.66 9.96 -1.72
N GLY A 115 -5.96 10.24 -1.97
CA GLY A 115 -6.78 9.46 -2.88
C GLY A 115 -7.17 8.10 -2.34
N GLU A 116 -7.20 7.09 -3.21
CA GLU A 116 -7.67 5.75 -2.93
C GLU A 116 -6.56 4.90 -2.28
N TRP A 117 -6.88 4.28 -1.14
CA TRP A 117 -6.08 3.26 -0.46
C TRP A 117 -6.86 1.97 -0.37
N ASN A 118 -6.21 0.85 -0.64
CA ASN A 118 -6.82 -0.46 -0.71
C ASN A 118 -6.12 -1.43 0.22
N GLY A 119 -6.90 -2.21 0.98
CA GLY A 119 -6.41 -3.32 1.78
C GLY A 119 -6.84 -4.66 1.22
N TYR A 120 -5.98 -5.65 1.38
CA TYR A 120 -6.17 -6.99 0.84
C TYR A 120 -5.88 -8.06 1.89
N GLU A 121 -6.61 -9.14 1.83
CA GLU A 121 -6.34 -10.35 2.60
C GLU A 121 -6.50 -11.57 1.68
N TYR A 122 -5.49 -12.45 1.62
CA TYR A 122 -5.45 -13.62 0.72
C TYR A 122 -5.78 -13.29 -0.75
N GLY A 123 -5.39 -12.08 -1.21
CA GLY A 123 -5.64 -11.60 -2.57
C GLY A 123 -7.04 -11.02 -2.81
N TYR A 124 -7.90 -11.02 -1.81
CA TYR A 124 -9.20 -10.35 -1.86
C TYR A 124 -9.10 -8.93 -1.31
N LYS A 125 -9.72 -7.96 -1.99
CA LYS A 125 -9.82 -6.59 -1.47
C LYS A 125 -10.83 -6.59 -0.32
N ILE A 126 -10.40 -6.20 0.88
CA ILE A 126 -11.24 -6.19 2.08
C ILE A 126 -11.73 -4.79 2.46
N TRP A 127 -10.98 -3.75 2.10
CA TRP A 127 -11.43 -2.37 2.27
C TRP A 127 -10.84 -1.43 1.21
N THR A 128 -11.46 -0.29 1.06
CA THR A 128 -10.96 0.86 0.30
C THR A 128 -11.25 2.13 1.09
N GLU A 129 -10.25 2.93 1.36
CA GLU A 129 -10.37 4.27 1.93
C GLU A 129 -10.19 5.33 0.86
N TYR A 130 -10.88 6.45 1.01
CA TYR A 130 -10.71 7.64 0.19
C TYR A 130 -10.28 8.79 1.08
N ASN A 131 -9.08 9.30 0.83
CA ASN A 131 -8.41 10.31 1.63
C ASN A 131 -8.16 11.59 0.81
N ASP A 132 -8.15 12.73 1.49
CA ASP A 132 -7.72 14.02 0.93
C ASP A 132 -6.74 14.65 1.91
N ASN A 133 -5.47 14.73 1.50
CA ASN A 133 -4.37 15.27 2.30
C ASN A 133 -4.37 14.73 3.74
N GLY A 134 -4.33 13.41 3.91
CA GLY A 134 -4.31 12.71 5.20
C GLY A 134 -5.66 12.63 5.93
N ASN A 135 -6.72 13.21 5.39
CA ASN A 135 -8.03 13.18 6.02
C ASN A 135 -8.91 12.10 5.36
N LEU A 136 -9.38 11.13 6.15
CA LEU A 136 -10.34 10.13 5.70
C LEU A 136 -11.69 10.81 5.39
N LEU A 137 -12.15 10.66 4.14
CA LEU A 137 -13.45 11.17 3.69
C LEU A 137 -14.56 10.15 3.90
N TYR A 138 -14.32 8.93 3.45
CA TYR A 138 -15.19 7.77 3.58
C TYR A 138 -14.42 6.50 3.24
N TYR A 139 -14.99 5.34 3.58
CA TYR A 139 -14.39 4.06 3.22
C TYR A 139 -15.44 3.03 2.81
N LEU A 140 -15.00 1.99 2.14
CA LEU A 140 -15.79 0.83 1.75
C LEU A 140 -15.22 -0.42 2.38
N GLU A 141 -16.11 -1.31 2.82
CA GLU A 141 -15.77 -2.66 3.24
C GLU A 141 -16.34 -3.69 2.26
N TYR A 142 -15.61 -4.76 2.08
CA TYR A 142 -15.98 -5.86 1.20
C TYR A 142 -15.96 -7.17 1.99
N SER A 143 -17.00 -7.98 1.81
CA SER A 143 -17.00 -9.37 2.29
C SER A 143 -17.27 -10.33 1.15
N TYR A 144 -16.92 -11.60 1.36
CA TYR A 144 -17.00 -12.61 0.32
C TYR A 144 -17.73 -13.85 0.83
N HIS A 145 -18.45 -14.51 -0.06
CA HIS A 145 -18.99 -15.83 0.18
C HIS A 145 -17.89 -16.89 0.21
N GLU A 146 -18.16 -18.05 0.78
CA GLU A 146 -17.22 -19.20 0.84
C GLU A 146 -16.70 -19.63 -0.54
N ASN A 147 -17.45 -19.35 -1.61
CA ASN A 147 -17.02 -19.61 -2.99
C ASN A 147 -16.16 -18.53 -3.62
N GLY A 148 -15.77 -17.50 -2.85
CA GLY A 148 -14.91 -16.39 -3.27
C GLY A 148 -15.63 -15.28 -4.04
N GLN A 149 -16.94 -15.36 -4.24
CA GLN A 149 -17.71 -14.28 -4.85
C GLN A 149 -18.05 -13.19 -3.83
N LEU A 150 -18.10 -11.93 -4.28
CA LEU A 150 -18.46 -10.79 -3.43
C LEU A 150 -19.81 -11.03 -2.78
N ALA A 151 -19.89 -10.85 -1.45
CA ALA A 151 -21.13 -10.95 -0.67
C ALA A 151 -21.69 -9.56 -0.34
N THR A 152 -20.82 -8.64 0.13
CA THR A 152 -21.22 -7.26 0.44
C THR A 152 -20.20 -6.25 -0.06
N LYS A 153 -20.69 -5.06 -0.37
CA LYS A 153 -19.90 -3.85 -0.56
C LYS A 153 -20.60 -2.72 0.14
N GLU A 154 -20.06 -2.25 1.23
CA GLU A 154 -20.71 -1.30 2.12
C GLU A 154 -19.90 -0.02 2.22
N THR A 155 -20.57 1.14 2.20
CA THR A 155 -19.93 2.45 2.27
C THR A 155 -20.20 3.08 3.63
N PHE A 156 -19.15 3.58 4.27
CA PHE A 156 -19.15 4.20 5.59
C PHE A 156 -18.59 5.61 5.54
N ASN A 157 -19.06 6.48 6.45
CA ASN A 157 -18.42 7.75 6.75
C ASN A 157 -17.25 7.57 7.73
N ALA A 158 -16.54 8.66 8.05
CA ALA A 158 -15.42 8.63 8.99
C ALA A 158 -15.83 8.31 10.44
N GLU A 159 -17.12 8.38 10.78
CA GLU A 159 -17.68 7.99 12.07
C GLU A 159 -18.15 6.52 12.12
N GLU A 160 -17.72 5.69 11.16
CA GLU A 160 -18.03 4.25 11.04
C GLU A 160 -19.54 3.96 10.88
N GLN A 161 -20.30 4.91 10.34
CA GLN A 161 -21.71 4.72 10.08
C GLN A 161 -21.95 4.45 8.59
N LEU A 162 -22.86 3.51 8.26
CA LEU A 162 -23.28 3.30 6.87
C LEU A 162 -23.74 4.62 6.26
N ASN A 163 -23.07 5.05 5.19
CA ASN A 163 -23.34 6.33 4.56
C ASN A 163 -23.00 6.29 3.06
N GLY A 164 -24.02 6.25 2.23
CA GLY A 164 -23.88 6.04 0.79
C GLY A 164 -24.53 4.74 0.34
N ILE A 165 -24.02 4.16 -0.73
CA ILE A 165 -24.56 2.94 -1.33
C ILE A 165 -23.96 1.71 -0.66
N SER A 166 -24.85 0.80 -0.20
CA SER A 166 -24.49 -0.55 0.20
C SER A 166 -25.11 -1.55 -0.76
N GLU A 167 -24.34 -2.51 -1.20
CA GLU A 167 -24.71 -3.56 -2.14
C GLU A 167 -24.52 -4.93 -1.48
N THR A 168 -25.50 -5.81 -1.64
CA THR A 168 -25.38 -7.22 -1.26
C THR A 168 -25.57 -8.10 -2.49
N TYR A 169 -24.91 -9.25 -2.49
CA TYR A 169 -24.90 -10.16 -3.63
C TYR A 169 -25.27 -11.58 -3.19
N HIS A 170 -25.94 -12.30 -4.05
CA HIS A 170 -26.17 -13.74 -3.89
C HIS A 170 -24.91 -14.55 -4.15
N GLN A 171 -24.84 -15.81 -3.66
CA GLN A 171 -23.70 -16.71 -3.89
C GLN A 171 -23.40 -17.02 -5.37
N ASN A 172 -24.33 -16.71 -6.27
CA ASN A 172 -24.15 -16.79 -7.72
C ASN A 172 -23.56 -15.51 -8.34
N GLY A 173 -23.21 -14.50 -7.52
CA GLY A 173 -22.64 -13.22 -7.91
C GLY A 173 -23.65 -12.19 -8.41
N GLN A 174 -24.95 -12.52 -8.49
CA GLN A 174 -25.98 -11.56 -8.88
C GLN A 174 -26.29 -10.61 -7.72
N LEU A 175 -26.63 -9.36 -8.05
CA LEU A 175 -27.05 -8.37 -7.06
C LEU A 175 -28.32 -8.85 -6.35
N ALA A 176 -28.27 -8.85 -5.02
CA ALA A 176 -29.43 -9.16 -4.17
C ALA A 176 -30.14 -7.89 -3.71
N SER A 177 -29.38 -6.88 -3.28
CA SER A 177 -29.94 -5.58 -2.91
C SER A 177 -28.95 -4.42 -3.13
N LYS A 178 -29.53 -3.23 -3.36
CA LYS A 178 -28.82 -1.96 -3.41
C LYS A 178 -29.60 -0.94 -2.60
N ILE A 179 -28.99 -0.43 -1.54
CA ILE A 179 -29.64 0.42 -0.55
C ILE A 179 -28.78 1.66 -0.34
N ASN A 180 -29.42 2.83 -0.28
CA ASN A 180 -28.76 4.09 0.08
C ASN A 180 -29.00 4.38 1.57
N TYR A 181 -27.90 4.63 2.29
CA TYR A 181 -27.87 4.97 3.71
C TYR A 181 -27.40 6.40 3.93
N ARG A 182 -27.78 6.96 5.08
CA ARG A 182 -27.20 8.19 5.64
C ARG A 182 -27.16 8.05 7.15
N ASP A 183 -25.96 8.24 7.72
CA ASP A 183 -25.71 8.19 9.17
C ASP A 183 -26.33 6.94 9.84
N GLY A 184 -26.11 5.76 9.24
CA GLY A 184 -26.64 4.47 9.66
C GLY A 184 -28.11 4.19 9.32
N ALA A 185 -28.89 5.18 8.87
CA ALA A 185 -30.32 5.02 8.56
C ALA A 185 -30.54 4.73 7.07
N ILE A 186 -31.49 3.83 6.78
CA ILE A 186 -31.94 3.57 5.39
C ILE A 186 -32.67 4.81 4.88
N MET A 187 -32.13 5.43 3.84
CA MET A 187 -32.77 6.51 3.12
C MET A 187 -33.68 6.01 2.00
N ARG A 188 -33.21 4.99 1.29
CA ARG A 188 -33.94 4.43 0.15
C ARG A 188 -33.43 3.04 -0.22
N VAL A 189 -34.34 2.10 -0.44
CA VAL A 189 -34.08 0.87 -1.16
C VAL A 189 -34.15 1.19 -2.66
N LEU A 190 -33.02 1.00 -3.36
CA LEU A 190 -32.92 1.31 -4.78
C LEU A 190 -33.31 0.11 -5.63
N GLU A 191 -32.81 -1.05 -5.27
CA GLU A 191 -33.00 -2.30 -6.02
C GLU A 191 -33.05 -3.49 -5.06
N LYS A 192 -33.89 -4.48 -5.40
CA LYS A 192 -33.89 -5.81 -4.76
C LYS A 192 -34.22 -6.89 -5.79
N TYR A 193 -33.52 -8.03 -5.68
CA TYR A 193 -33.67 -9.15 -6.60
C TYR A 193 -33.69 -10.48 -5.84
N ASP A 194 -34.41 -11.46 -6.37
CA ASP A 194 -34.33 -12.85 -5.91
C ASP A 194 -33.04 -13.52 -6.44
N PHE A 195 -32.81 -14.77 -6.03
CA PHE A 195 -31.63 -15.55 -6.45
C PHE A 195 -31.53 -15.78 -7.96
N ASN A 196 -32.62 -15.70 -8.68
CA ASN A 196 -32.72 -15.85 -10.15
C ASN A 196 -32.61 -14.52 -10.90
N GLY A 197 -32.39 -13.40 -10.16
CA GLY A 197 -32.29 -12.06 -10.73
C GLY A 197 -33.64 -11.40 -11.08
N ASN A 198 -34.73 -11.93 -10.58
CA ASN A 198 -36.03 -11.28 -10.76
C ASN A 198 -36.18 -10.14 -9.75
N PRO A 199 -36.71 -8.97 -10.18
CA PRO A 199 -36.90 -7.85 -9.27
C PRO A 199 -37.97 -8.16 -8.21
N LEU A 200 -37.67 -7.76 -6.97
CA LEU A 200 -38.57 -7.82 -5.83
C LEU A 200 -39.15 -6.41 -5.58
N ASN A 201 -40.47 -6.31 -5.50
CA ASN A 201 -41.16 -5.04 -5.24
C ASN A 201 -41.09 -4.62 -3.76
#